data_07753a21f8223794c89634b856facaf1
#
_entry.id   07753a21f8223794c89634b856facaf1
#
_cell.length_a   1.000
_cell.length_b   1.000
_cell.length_c   1.000
_cell.angle_alpha   90.00
_cell.angle_beta   90.00
_cell.angle_gamma   90.00
#
_symmetry.space_group_name_H-M   'P 1'
#
loop_
_entity.id
_entity.type
_entity.pdbx_description
1 polymer ?
#
loop_
_entity_poly.entity_id
_entity_poly.type
_entity_poly.pdbx_seq_one_letter_code
_entity_poly.pdbx_strand_id
1 'polypeptide(L)'
;MGRNLEHLDKAIKNVKKAGLEQTYKVELTEAERLANRLRRLERIRQEILELKQSTISEIRSYQNPPPAVHQVMIATYLLLGYKEKPLKEWKNMQALLGKKGKEGLKRQVTSLDPVKVSDSVADYTEEHYLKEHQMDTIRDVSAGAATFYVWVSGKILLFVFVFVFVLVFAFVFVLVFMLTLTPTLTHILTHILTLILTLILTLPLTLILIYNYI
;
A
#
# COMPACT_ATOMS: atom_id res chain seq x y z
N MET A 1 5.74 5.24 -12.00
CA MET A 1 5.53 3.81 -11.64
C MET A 1 5.80 2.86 -12.81
N GLY A 2 5.22 3.02 -13.99
CA GLY A 2 5.40 2.09 -15.12
C GLY A 2 6.85 1.78 -15.49
N ARG A 3 7.72 2.79 -15.55
CA ARG A 3 9.15 2.59 -15.88
C ARG A 3 9.87 1.68 -14.87
N ASN A 4 9.61 1.80 -13.58
CA ASN A 4 10.25 0.97 -12.57
C ASN A 4 9.80 -0.50 -12.65
N LEU A 5 8.54 -0.76 -12.96
CA LEU A 5 8.03 -2.10 -13.18
C LEU A 5 8.66 -2.74 -14.43
N GLU A 6 8.78 -2.00 -15.53
CA GLU A 6 9.40 -2.47 -16.76
C GLU A 6 10.89 -2.84 -16.57
N HIS A 7 11.63 -2.00 -15.84
CA HIS A 7 13.02 -2.31 -15.48
C HIS A 7 13.14 -3.55 -14.60
N LEU A 8 12.26 -3.71 -13.64
CA LEU A 8 12.23 -4.86 -12.75
C LEU A 8 11.89 -6.14 -13.52
N ASP A 9 10.87 -6.11 -14.37
CA ASP A 9 10.50 -7.24 -15.24
C ASP A 9 11.63 -7.64 -16.18
N LYS A 10 12.33 -6.65 -16.74
CA LYS A 10 13.50 -6.90 -17.58
C LYS A 10 14.65 -7.55 -16.80
N ALA A 11 14.92 -7.09 -15.58
CA ALA A 11 15.93 -7.68 -14.71
C ALA A 11 15.60 -9.13 -14.35
N ILE A 12 14.36 -9.41 -13.91
CA ILE A 12 13.87 -10.77 -13.63
C ILE A 12 14.05 -11.69 -14.85
N LYS A 13 13.62 -11.20 -16.02
CA LYS A 13 13.74 -11.95 -17.28
C LYS A 13 15.20 -12.25 -17.63
N ASN A 14 16.10 -11.31 -17.42
CA ASN A 14 17.53 -11.50 -17.71
C ASN A 14 18.16 -12.55 -16.79
N VAL A 15 17.88 -12.55 -15.50
CA VAL A 15 18.36 -13.55 -14.55
C VAL A 15 17.87 -14.94 -14.95
N LYS A 16 16.59 -15.09 -15.30
CA LYS A 16 16.02 -16.37 -15.77
C LYS A 16 16.67 -16.82 -17.08
N LYS A 17 16.83 -15.92 -18.04
CA LYS A 17 17.45 -16.23 -19.33
C LYS A 17 18.92 -16.65 -19.20
N ALA A 18 19.63 -16.11 -18.21
CA ALA A 18 21.01 -16.47 -17.91
C ALA A 18 21.17 -17.79 -17.15
N GLY A 19 20.06 -18.45 -16.73
CA GLY A 19 20.08 -19.69 -15.95
C GLY A 19 20.58 -19.50 -14.51
N LEU A 20 20.55 -18.27 -13.99
CA LEU A 20 21.07 -17.90 -12.66
C LEU A 20 20.01 -17.97 -11.56
N GLU A 21 18.88 -18.63 -11.79
CA GLU A 21 17.73 -18.68 -10.86
C GLU A 21 18.10 -19.28 -9.49
N GLN A 22 18.93 -20.31 -9.50
CA GLN A 22 19.35 -20.96 -8.25
C GLN A 22 20.35 -20.11 -7.45
N THR A 23 21.24 -19.39 -8.15
CA THR A 23 22.24 -18.51 -7.54
C THR A 23 21.60 -17.32 -6.85
N TYR A 24 20.57 -16.73 -7.48
CA TYR A 24 19.86 -15.52 -7.00
C TYR A 24 18.43 -15.83 -6.58
N LYS A 25 18.18 -17.02 -6.00
CA LYS A 25 16.82 -17.48 -5.66
C LYS A 25 16.07 -16.54 -4.74
N VAL A 26 16.73 -16.02 -3.71
CA VAL A 26 16.11 -15.13 -2.72
C VAL A 26 15.78 -13.78 -3.36
N GLU A 27 16.74 -13.18 -4.03
CA GLU A 27 16.59 -11.88 -4.70
C GLU A 27 15.55 -11.95 -5.82
N LEU A 28 15.53 -13.05 -6.58
CA LEU A 28 14.55 -13.28 -7.62
C LEU A 28 13.14 -13.39 -7.05
N THR A 29 12.96 -14.13 -5.95
CA THR A 29 11.68 -14.26 -5.27
C THR A 29 11.16 -12.90 -4.79
N GLU A 30 12.01 -12.10 -4.17
CA GLU A 30 11.63 -10.76 -3.72
C GLU A 30 11.35 -9.81 -4.88
N ALA A 31 12.12 -9.87 -5.95
CA ALA A 31 11.89 -9.09 -7.16
C ALA A 31 10.53 -9.46 -7.80
N GLU A 32 10.18 -10.74 -7.87
CA GLU A 32 8.88 -11.20 -8.39
C GLU A 32 7.71 -10.75 -7.49
N ARG A 33 7.87 -10.82 -6.17
CA ARG A 33 6.87 -10.30 -5.23
C ARG A 33 6.63 -8.81 -5.44
N LEU A 34 7.71 -8.03 -5.55
CA LEU A 34 7.62 -6.59 -5.81
C LEU A 34 6.97 -6.29 -7.15
N ALA A 35 7.34 -7.03 -8.22
CA ALA A 35 6.74 -6.86 -9.54
C ALA A 35 5.23 -7.16 -9.51
N ASN A 36 4.80 -8.25 -8.87
CA ASN A 36 3.39 -8.60 -8.73
C ASN A 36 2.61 -7.53 -7.98
N ARG A 37 3.20 -6.97 -6.93
CA ARG A 37 2.61 -5.89 -6.16
C ARG A 37 2.46 -4.59 -6.98
N LEU A 38 3.49 -4.21 -7.71
CA LEU A 38 3.43 -3.05 -8.61
C LEU A 38 2.38 -3.23 -9.70
N ARG A 39 2.25 -4.45 -10.28
CA ARG A 39 1.18 -4.76 -11.24
C ARG A 39 -0.21 -4.62 -10.63
N ARG A 40 -0.40 -5.10 -9.38
CA ARG A 40 -1.68 -4.94 -8.67
C ARG A 40 -2.02 -3.46 -8.48
N LEU A 41 -1.08 -2.64 -8.04
CA LEU A 41 -1.30 -1.20 -7.87
C LEU A 41 -1.60 -0.50 -9.19
N GLU A 42 -0.92 -0.87 -10.27
CA GLU A 42 -1.21 -0.31 -11.59
C GLU A 42 -2.59 -0.73 -12.09
N ARG A 43 -3.03 -1.96 -11.85
CA ARG A 43 -4.39 -2.41 -12.15
C ARG A 43 -5.43 -1.59 -11.43
N ILE A 44 -5.28 -1.43 -10.11
CA ILE A 44 -6.20 -0.61 -9.29
C ILE A 44 -6.23 0.83 -9.79
N ARG A 45 -5.08 1.39 -10.17
CA ARG A 45 -4.99 2.71 -10.77
C ARG A 45 -5.79 2.80 -12.08
N GLN A 46 -5.69 1.79 -12.94
CA GLN A 46 -6.46 1.73 -14.18
C GLN A 46 -7.96 1.61 -13.89
N GLU A 47 -8.37 0.76 -12.96
CA GLU A 47 -9.77 0.65 -12.53
C GLU A 47 -10.35 1.99 -12.09
N ILE A 48 -9.57 2.81 -11.35
CA ILE A 48 -9.99 4.16 -10.97
C ILE A 48 -10.08 5.10 -12.19
N LEU A 49 -9.14 5.01 -13.14
CA LEU A 49 -9.19 5.79 -14.36
C LEU A 49 -10.42 5.45 -15.21
N GLU A 50 -10.80 4.17 -15.23
CA GLU A 50 -11.94 3.65 -15.98
C GLU A 50 -13.29 3.93 -15.28
N LEU A 51 -13.30 4.25 -13.98
CA LEU A 51 -14.53 4.63 -13.29
C LEU A 51 -15.27 5.70 -14.08
N LYS A 52 -16.54 5.45 -14.36
CA LYS A 52 -17.40 6.43 -15.02
C LYS A 52 -17.57 7.66 -14.14
N GLN A 53 -17.64 8.82 -14.74
CA GLN A 53 -17.93 10.06 -14.00
C GLN A 53 -19.30 9.98 -13.29
N SER A 54 -20.24 9.21 -13.85
CA SER A 54 -21.54 8.93 -13.22
C SER A 54 -21.40 8.27 -11.84
N THR A 55 -20.43 7.37 -11.64
CA THR A 55 -20.18 6.72 -10.36
C THR A 55 -19.72 7.70 -9.27
N ILE A 56 -18.84 8.64 -9.61
CA ILE A 56 -18.46 9.71 -8.68
C ILE A 56 -19.63 10.66 -8.42
N SER A 57 -20.42 10.94 -9.45
CA SER A 57 -21.64 11.76 -9.31
C SER A 57 -22.69 11.07 -8.46
N GLU A 58 -22.82 9.75 -8.54
CA GLU A 58 -23.66 8.94 -7.67
C GLU A 58 -23.25 9.07 -6.22
N ILE A 59 -21.96 8.83 -5.89
CA ILE A 59 -21.44 9.03 -4.53
C ILE A 59 -21.73 10.44 -4.05
N ARG A 60 -21.50 11.44 -4.88
CA ARG A 60 -21.77 12.85 -4.57
C ARG A 60 -23.25 13.14 -4.34
N SER A 61 -24.17 12.40 -4.96
CA SER A 61 -25.62 12.65 -4.91
C SER A 61 -26.26 12.24 -3.57
N TYR A 62 -25.59 11.42 -2.75
CA TYR A 62 -26.11 11.07 -1.43
C TYR A 62 -26.35 12.34 -0.61
N GLN A 63 -27.55 12.48 -0.05
CA GLN A 63 -27.82 13.53 0.93
C GLN A 63 -27.32 13.12 2.32
N ASN A 64 -27.60 11.87 2.68
CA ASN A 64 -27.08 11.20 3.85
C ASN A 64 -26.32 9.95 3.39
N PRO A 65 -24.99 10.03 3.24
CA PRO A 65 -24.22 8.90 2.77
C PRO A 65 -24.22 7.78 3.80
N PRO A 66 -24.20 6.52 3.37
CA PRO A 66 -23.88 5.41 4.28
C PRO A 66 -22.54 5.68 4.98
N PRO A 67 -22.41 5.40 6.29
CA PRO A 67 -21.19 5.69 7.06
C PRO A 67 -19.93 5.12 6.40
N ALA A 68 -19.98 3.89 5.91
CA ALA A 68 -18.88 3.23 5.24
C ALA A 68 -18.41 4.00 3.98
N VAL A 69 -19.34 4.51 3.17
CA VAL A 69 -19.01 5.31 1.98
C VAL A 69 -18.33 6.62 2.39
N HIS A 70 -18.86 7.31 3.40
CA HIS A 70 -18.27 8.56 3.88
C HIS A 70 -16.85 8.32 4.43
N GLN A 71 -16.66 7.28 5.23
CA GLN A 71 -15.37 6.93 5.84
C GLN A 71 -14.32 6.58 4.77
N VAL A 72 -14.68 5.80 3.76
CA VAL A 72 -13.78 5.53 2.61
C VAL A 72 -13.40 6.82 1.87
N MET A 73 -14.34 7.74 1.69
CA MET A 73 -14.03 9.01 1.03
C MET A 73 -13.14 9.91 1.91
N ILE A 74 -13.35 9.94 3.24
CA ILE A 74 -12.46 10.62 4.18
C ILE A 74 -11.04 10.02 4.05
N ALA A 75 -10.91 8.70 4.13
CA ALA A 75 -9.64 7.99 3.99
C ALA A 75 -8.93 8.34 2.68
N THR A 76 -9.69 8.37 1.58
CA THR A 76 -9.17 8.74 0.25
C THR A 76 -8.58 10.16 0.24
N TYR A 77 -9.30 11.14 0.77
CA TYR A 77 -8.83 12.53 0.79
C TYR A 77 -7.74 12.79 1.82
N LEU A 78 -7.69 12.05 2.93
CA LEU A 78 -6.56 12.10 3.88
C LEU A 78 -5.26 11.69 3.20
N LEU A 79 -5.25 10.58 2.45
CA LEU A 79 -4.08 10.16 1.69
C LEU A 79 -3.68 11.16 0.59
N LEU A 80 -4.64 11.95 0.07
CA LEU A 80 -4.37 13.04 -0.86
C LEU A 80 -3.86 14.32 -0.17
N GLY A 81 -3.69 14.31 1.17
CA GLY A 81 -3.14 15.42 1.94
C GLY A 81 -4.15 16.47 2.41
N TYR A 82 -5.44 16.17 2.35
CA TYR A 82 -6.48 17.05 2.88
C TYR A 82 -6.58 16.95 4.39
N LYS A 83 -7.00 18.04 5.04
CA LYS A 83 -7.24 18.07 6.50
C LYS A 83 -8.52 17.32 6.86
N GLU A 84 -8.49 16.55 7.95
CA GLU A 84 -9.61 15.73 8.41
C GLU A 84 -10.87 16.50 8.76
N LYS A 85 -10.71 17.59 9.54
CA LYS A 85 -11.86 18.34 10.10
C LYS A 85 -12.91 18.75 9.05
N PRO A 86 -12.54 19.33 7.86
CA PRO A 86 -13.52 19.64 6.84
C PRO A 86 -14.16 18.42 6.21
N LEU A 87 -13.46 17.27 6.16
CA LEU A 87 -13.95 16.05 5.50
C LEU A 87 -15.08 15.36 6.30
N LYS A 88 -15.17 15.60 7.60
CA LYS A 88 -16.24 15.08 8.46
C LYS A 88 -17.62 15.62 8.09
N GLU A 89 -17.68 16.77 7.46
CA GLU A 89 -18.92 17.34 6.94
C GLU A 89 -19.14 16.88 5.49
N TRP A 90 -20.22 16.12 5.27
CA TRP A 90 -20.53 15.59 3.95
C TRP A 90 -20.69 16.67 2.87
N LYS A 91 -21.22 17.83 3.21
CA LYS A 91 -21.36 18.96 2.31
C LYS A 91 -20.02 19.40 1.70
N ASN A 92 -18.97 19.42 2.53
CA ASN A 92 -17.63 19.75 2.07
C ASN A 92 -17.08 18.63 1.17
N MET A 93 -17.34 17.37 1.53
CA MET A 93 -16.99 16.22 0.70
C MET A 93 -17.67 16.28 -0.67
N GLN A 94 -18.96 16.62 -0.74
CA GLN A 94 -19.69 16.82 -2.00
C GLN A 94 -19.07 17.92 -2.86
N ALA A 95 -18.61 19.01 -2.26
CA ALA A 95 -17.91 20.08 -2.97
C ALA A 95 -16.59 19.58 -3.58
N LEU A 96 -15.81 18.77 -2.83
CA LEU A 96 -14.57 18.17 -3.34
C LEU A 96 -14.84 17.16 -4.47
N LEU A 97 -15.83 16.29 -4.32
CA LEU A 97 -16.26 15.35 -5.36
C LEU A 97 -16.76 16.02 -6.63
N GLY A 98 -17.25 17.26 -6.52
CA GLY A 98 -17.68 18.08 -7.65
C GLY A 98 -16.57 18.73 -8.46
N LYS A 99 -15.34 18.72 -7.97
CA LYS A 99 -14.20 19.31 -8.67
C LYS A 99 -13.87 18.55 -9.95
N LYS A 100 -13.46 19.27 -10.98
CA LYS A 100 -13.14 18.73 -12.31
C LYS A 100 -11.70 19.06 -12.71
N GLY A 101 -11.25 18.49 -13.81
CA GLY A 101 -9.94 18.77 -14.38
C GLY A 101 -8.79 18.28 -13.47
N LYS A 102 -7.81 19.15 -13.22
CA LYS A 102 -6.63 18.81 -12.38
C LYS A 102 -6.99 18.52 -10.92
N GLU A 103 -8.03 19.16 -10.42
CA GLU A 103 -8.53 19.00 -9.04
C GLU A 103 -9.56 17.87 -8.91
N GLY A 104 -9.94 17.23 -10.00
CA GLY A 104 -10.86 16.09 -9.98
C GLY A 104 -10.26 14.90 -9.26
N LEU A 105 -11.07 14.20 -8.46
CA LEU A 105 -10.65 13.09 -7.60
C LEU A 105 -9.87 12.02 -8.38
N LYS A 106 -10.36 11.57 -9.53
CA LYS A 106 -9.66 10.56 -10.36
C LYS A 106 -8.22 10.97 -10.66
N ARG A 107 -8.03 12.22 -11.05
CA ARG A 107 -6.70 12.72 -11.41
C ARG A 107 -5.77 12.84 -10.21
N GLN A 108 -6.29 13.33 -9.09
CA GLN A 108 -5.51 13.40 -7.85
C GLN A 108 -5.05 12.01 -7.41
N VAL A 109 -5.96 11.05 -7.36
CA VAL A 109 -5.68 9.66 -6.98
C VAL A 109 -4.64 9.01 -7.90
N THR A 110 -4.76 9.20 -9.20
CA THR A 110 -3.85 8.60 -10.19
C THR A 110 -2.48 9.28 -10.27
N SER A 111 -2.41 10.56 -9.89
CA SER A 111 -1.14 11.32 -9.85
C SER A 111 -0.43 11.26 -8.50
N LEU A 112 -1.06 10.70 -7.46
CA LEU A 112 -0.46 10.59 -6.14
C LEU A 112 0.80 9.74 -6.20
N ASP A 113 1.90 10.33 -5.79
CA ASP A 113 3.13 9.60 -5.53
C ASP A 113 3.06 8.95 -4.14
N PRO A 114 3.09 7.60 -4.04
CA PRO A 114 3.01 6.92 -2.76
C PRO A 114 4.09 7.36 -1.75
N VAL A 115 5.27 7.69 -2.24
CA VAL A 115 6.40 8.10 -1.39
C VAL A 115 6.13 9.41 -0.63
N LYS A 116 5.17 10.21 -1.10
CA LYS A 116 4.81 11.49 -0.48
C LYS A 116 3.79 11.38 0.65
N VAL A 117 3.18 10.23 0.83
CA VAL A 117 2.25 9.98 1.95
C VAL A 117 3.09 9.60 3.16
N SER A 118 2.94 10.27 4.29
CA SER A 118 3.66 9.91 5.51
C SER A 118 3.07 8.65 6.15
N ASP A 119 3.91 7.84 6.80
CA ASP A 119 3.50 6.62 7.50
C ASP A 119 2.42 6.92 8.54
N SER A 120 2.61 7.99 9.31
CA SER A 120 1.65 8.40 10.33
C SER A 120 0.25 8.72 9.77
N VAL A 121 0.16 9.26 8.56
CA VAL A 121 -1.13 9.49 7.89
C VAL A 121 -1.73 8.19 7.39
N ALA A 122 -0.90 7.28 6.88
CA ALA A 122 -1.36 5.98 6.41
C ALA A 122 -1.92 5.14 7.57
N ASP A 123 -1.15 5.00 8.66
CA ASP A 123 -1.54 4.25 9.86
C ASP A 123 -2.79 4.85 10.51
N TYR A 124 -2.83 6.17 10.66
CA TYR A 124 -4.00 6.88 11.19
C TYR A 124 -5.25 6.62 10.34
N THR A 125 -5.09 6.68 9.02
CA THR A 125 -6.21 6.48 8.08
C THR A 125 -6.74 5.04 8.16
N GLU A 126 -5.86 4.05 8.24
CA GLU A 126 -6.26 2.64 8.39
C GLU A 126 -7.01 2.42 9.69
N GLU A 127 -6.42 2.84 10.81
CA GLU A 127 -6.97 2.58 12.14
C GLU A 127 -8.34 3.23 12.36
N HIS A 128 -8.53 4.46 11.87
CA HIS A 128 -9.74 5.24 12.19
C HIS A 128 -10.84 5.14 11.14
N TYR A 129 -10.52 4.73 9.91
CA TYR A 129 -11.49 4.81 8.81
C TYR A 129 -11.68 3.52 8.01
N LEU A 130 -10.76 2.55 8.11
CA LEU A 130 -10.84 1.33 7.30
C LEU A 130 -10.96 0.05 8.12
N LYS A 131 -10.39 0.01 9.32
CA LYS A 131 -10.26 -1.20 10.13
C LYS A 131 -11.59 -1.91 10.43
N GLU A 132 -12.66 -1.15 10.56
CA GLU A 132 -14.00 -1.70 10.86
C GLU A 132 -14.78 -2.12 9.61
N HIS A 133 -14.23 -1.91 8.41
CA HIS A 133 -14.94 -2.13 7.17
C HIS A 133 -14.34 -3.27 6.35
N GLN A 134 -15.23 -4.12 5.85
CA GLN A 134 -14.88 -5.16 4.89
C GLN A 134 -15.24 -4.69 3.47
N MET A 135 -14.40 -5.05 2.51
CA MET A 135 -14.55 -4.66 1.10
C MET A 135 -15.92 -5.05 0.53
N ASP A 136 -16.42 -6.26 0.88
CA ASP A 136 -17.68 -6.76 0.34
C ASP A 136 -18.86 -5.94 0.86
N THR A 137 -18.86 -5.60 2.14
CA THR A 137 -19.90 -4.73 2.75
C THR A 137 -19.94 -3.35 2.07
N ILE A 138 -18.77 -2.79 1.74
CA ILE A 138 -18.71 -1.51 1.04
C ILE A 138 -19.18 -1.64 -0.41
N ARG A 139 -18.85 -2.76 -1.07
CA ARG A 139 -19.26 -3.04 -2.46
C ARG A 139 -20.77 -3.17 -2.59
N ASP A 140 -21.42 -3.83 -1.63
CA ASP A 140 -22.88 -3.99 -1.60
C ASP A 140 -23.61 -2.64 -1.50
N VAL A 141 -22.98 -1.67 -0.86
CA VAL A 141 -23.52 -0.31 -0.71
C VAL A 141 -23.17 0.59 -1.90
N SER A 142 -21.92 0.55 -2.36
CA SER A 142 -21.42 1.36 -3.47
C SER A 142 -20.19 0.73 -4.10
N ALA A 143 -20.34 0.25 -5.34
CA ALA A 143 -19.22 -0.29 -6.12
C ALA A 143 -18.11 0.75 -6.35
N GLY A 144 -18.48 2.03 -6.49
CA GLY A 144 -17.52 3.12 -6.63
C GLY A 144 -16.71 3.35 -5.36
N ALA A 145 -17.35 3.35 -4.20
CA ALA A 145 -16.66 3.46 -2.92
C ALA A 145 -15.73 2.26 -2.67
N ALA A 146 -16.15 1.03 -3.04
CA ALA A 146 -15.31 -0.16 -2.95
C ALA A 146 -14.02 -0.03 -3.77
N THR A 147 -14.06 0.55 -4.95
CA THR A 147 -12.85 0.80 -5.74
C THR A 147 -11.88 1.75 -5.03
N PHE A 148 -12.39 2.80 -4.39
CA PHE A 148 -11.56 3.70 -3.59
C PHE A 148 -11.04 3.01 -2.32
N TYR A 149 -11.84 2.17 -1.67
CA TYR A 149 -11.38 1.36 -0.53
C TYR A 149 -10.19 0.47 -0.89
N VAL A 150 -10.28 -0.26 -2.00
CA VAL A 150 -9.18 -1.11 -2.49
C VAL A 150 -7.94 -0.28 -2.80
N TRP A 151 -8.12 0.94 -3.35
CA TRP A 151 -7.01 1.83 -3.61
C TRP A 151 -6.34 2.31 -2.33
N VAL A 152 -7.10 2.77 -1.33
CA VAL A 152 -6.57 3.24 -0.04
C VAL A 152 -5.83 2.11 0.67
N SER A 153 -6.47 0.95 0.84
CA SER A 153 -5.87 -0.24 1.47
C SER A 153 -4.60 -0.70 0.75
N GLY A 154 -4.61 -0.69 -0.58
CA GLY A 154 -3.43 -1.01 -1.39
C GLY A 154 -2.27 -0.04 -1.22
N LYS A 155 -2.55 1.25 -0.97
CA LYS A 155 -1.54 2.27 -0.70
C LYS A 155 -0.93 2.10 0.70
N ILE A 156 -1.76 1.91 1.72
CA ILE A 156 -1.33 1.68 3.11
C ILE A 156 -0.44 0.44 3.20
N LEU A 157 -0.86 -0.68 2.60
CA LEU A 157 -0.08 -1.91 2.59
C LEU A 157 1.30 -1.74 1.92
N LEU A 158 1.43 -0.86 0.92
CA LEU A 158 2.71 -0.55 0.29
C LEU A 158 3.67 0.14 1.29
N PHE A 159 3.13 1.01 2.13
CA PHE A 159 3.89 1.77 3.11
C PHE A 159 4.52 0.88 4.19
N VAL A 160 3.72 0.06 4.85
CA VAL A 160 4.17 -0.85 5.91
C VAL A 160 5.34 -1.74 5.42
N PHE A 161 5.29 -2.17 4.17
CA PHE A 161 6.32 -3.05 3.63
C PHE A 161 7.65 -2.34 3.32
N VAL A 162 7.60 -1.10 2.79
CA VAL A 162 8.81 -0.31 2.53
C VAL A 162 9.52 0.04 3.84
N PHE A 163 8.75 0.40 4.87
CA PHE A 163 9.29 0.71 6.19
C PHE A 163 9.96 -0.49 6.84
N VAL A 164 9.31 -1.66 6.83
CA VAL A 164 9.89 -2.91 7.35
C VAL A 164 11.17 -3.27 6.57
N PHE A 165 11.18 -3.11 5.24
CA PHE A 165 12.35 -3.39 4.42
C PHE A 165 13.52 -2.45 4.73
N VAL A 166 13.27 -1.16 4.90
CA VAL A 166 14.31 -0.18 5.28
C VAL A 166 14.86 -0.46 6.67
N LEU A 167 14.00 -0.79 7.64
CA LEU A 167 14.44 -1.17 8.99
C LEU A 167 15.29 -2.45 8.98
N VAL A 168 14.87 -3.47 8.25
CA VAL A 168 15.63 -4.72 8.11
C VAL A 168 16.97 -4.47 7.45
N PHE A 169 17.00 -3.67 6.38
CA PHE A 169 18.25 -3.34 5.67
C PHE A 169 19.20 -2.51 6.54
N ALA A 170 18.69 -1.50 7.26
CA ALA A 170 19.47 -0.72 8.21
C ALA A 170 20.02 -1.60 9.35
N PHE A 171 19.20 -2.51 9.87
CA PHE A 171 19.59 -3.43 10.93
C PHE A 171 20.69 -4.42 10.44
N VAL A 172 20.51 -5.01 9.26
CA VAL A 172 21.52 -5.90 8.64
C VAL A 172 22.82 -5.15 8.37
N PHE A 173 22.72 -3.90 7.91
CA PHE A 173 23.90 -3.06 7.67
C PHE A 173 24.69 -2.77 8.96
N VAL A 174 23.98 -2.37 10.02
CA VAL A 174 24.59 -2.16 11.37
C VAL A 174 25.22 -3.45 11.87
N LEU A 175 24.58 -4.57 11.65
CA LEU A 175 25.06 -5.87 12.12
C LEU A 175 26.29 -6.33 11.36
N VAL A 176 26.32 -6.20 10.04
CA VAL A 176 27.51 -6.47 9.21
C VAL A 176 28.67 -5.54 9.62
N PHE A 177 28.37 -4.26 9.87
CA PHE A 177 29.37 -3.31 10.35
C PHE A 177 29.93 -3.69 11.72
N MET A 178 29.10 -4.13 12.66
CA MET A 178 29.53 -4.62 13.97
C MET A 178 30.32 -5.93 13.87
N LEU A 179 29.96 -6.84 12.96
CA LEU A 179 30.68 -8.09 12.70
C LEU A 179 32.10 -7.85 12.13
N THR A 180 32.31 -6.78 11.37
CA THR A 180 33.62 -6.43 10.86
C THR A 180 34.55 -5.80 11.91
N LEU A 181 33.96 -5.25 13.00
CA LEU A 181 34.75 -4.60 14.07
C LEU A 181 35.21 -5.53 15.21
N THR A 182 34.56 -6.67 15.43
CA THR A 182 34.90 -7.55 16.57
C THR A 182 34.76 -9.04 16.25
N PRO A 183 35.85 -9.73 15.90
CA PRO A 183 35.82 -11.16 15.54
C PRO A 183 35.38 -12.11 16.66
N THR A 184 35.35 -11.68 17.92
CA THR A 184 34.96 -12.50 19.08
C THR A 184 33.45 -12.55 19.36
N LEU A 185 32.64 -11.63 18.81
CA LEU A 185 31.19 -11.59 18.99
C LEU A 185 30.40 -12.34 17.91
N THR A 186 31.06 -12.88 16.90
CA THR A 186 30.42 -13.46 15.71
C THR A 186 29.47 -14.61 16.02
N HIS A 187 29.77 -15.46 16.96
CA HIS A 187 28.96 -16.66 17.23
C HIS A 187 27.65 -16.39 17.96
N ILE A 188 27.62 -15.43 18.86
CA ILE A 188 26.38 -15.06 19.59
C ILE A 188 25.47 -14.22 18.70
N LEU A 189 26.05 -13.35 17.89
CA LEU A 189 25.29 -12.46 16.99
C LEU A 189 24.62 -13.22 15.83
N THR A 190 25.26 -14.27 15.29
CA THR A 190 24.64 -15.11 14.25
C THR A 190 23.39 -15.83 14.76
N HIS A 191 23.38 -16.31 16.02
CA HIS A 191 22.20 -16.91 16.62
C HIS A 191 21.05 -15.91 16.85
N ILE A 192 21.37 -14.70 17.32
CA ILE A 192 20.38 -13.64 17.51
C ILE A 192 19.81 -13.18 16.16
N LEU A 193 20.65 -13.09 15.12
CA LEU A 193 20.23 -12.69 13.78
C LEU A 193 19.27 -13.69 13.15
N THR A 194 19.57 -14.99 13.24
CA THR A 194 18.67 -16.04 12.75
C THR A 194 17.33 -16.01 13.48
N LEU A 195 17.32 -15.76 14.80
CA LEU A 195 16.08 -15.66 15.59
C LEU A 195 15.22 -14.44 15.19
N ILE A 196 15.86 -13.29 15.00
CA ILE A 196 15.16 -12.06 14.58
C ILE A 196 14.68 -12.17 13.13
N LEU A 197 15.48 -12.75 12.23
CA LEU A 197 15.10 -12.95 10.83
C LEU A 197 13.91 -13.92 10.70
N THR A 198 13.89 -14.99 11.51
CA THR A 198 12.74 -15.91 11.58
C THR A 198 11.51 -15.21 12.15
N LEU A 199 11.64 -14.37 13.17
CA LEU A 199 10.53 -13.61 13.76
C LEU A 199 9.95 -12.58 12.75
N ILE A 200 10.81 -11.87 12.02
CA ILE A 200 10.39 -10.89 10.98
C ILE A 200 9.77 -11.58 9.78
N LEU A 201 10.21 -12.78 9.42
CA LEU A 201 9.61 -13.55 8.32
C LEU A 201 8.29 -14.22 8.72
N THR A 202 8.10 -14.57 9.99
CA THR A 202 6.88 -15.23 10.46
C THR A 202 5.78 -14.24 10.86
N LEU A 203 6.12 -13.07 11.40
CA LEU A 203 5.15 -12.05 11.80
C LEU A 203 4.26 -11.52 10.63
N PRO A 204 4.82 -11.18 9.45
CA PRO A 204 3.97 -10.79 8.31
C PRO A 204 3.12 -11.94 7.78
N LEU A 205 3.62 -13.18 7.83
CA LEU A 205 2.86 -14.36 7.39
C LEU A 205 1.68 -14.68 8.33
N THR A 206 1.87 -14.55 9.64
CA THR A 206 0.80 -14.72 10.61
C THR A 206 -0.23 -13.60 10.55
N LEU A 207 0.18 -12.36 10.34
CA LEU A 207 -0.72 -11.22 10.13
C LEU A 207 -1.52 -11.37 8.82
N ILE A 208 -0.91 -11.84 7.74
CA ILE A 208 -1.59 -12.11 6.46
C ILE A 208 -2.56 -13.29 6.60
N LEU A 209 -2.21 -14.33 7.36
CA LEU A 209 -3.11 -15.46 7.63
C LEU A 209 -4.29 -15.05 8.52
N ILE A 210 -4.08 -14.22 9.52
CA ILE A 210 -5.16 -13.69 10.37
C ILE A 210 -6.08 -12.77 9.54
N TYR A 211 -5.51 -11.95 8.64
CA TYR A 211 -6.28 -11.06 7.77
C TYR A 211 -7.10 -11.78 6.68
N ASN A 212 -6.72 -13.01 6.31
CA ASN A 212 -7.49 -13.85 5.37
C ASN A 212 -8.49 -14.78 6.06
N TYR A 213 -8.47 -14.87 7.40
CA TYR A 213 -9.37 -15.75 8.19
C TYR A 213 -10.44 -14.97 8.98
N ILE A 214 -10.38 -13.65 9.01
CA ILE A 214 -11.41 -12.74 9.55
C ILE A 214 -12.07 -12.01 8.37
#